data_d444a8920a2967a786eaee659b35fe07
#
_entry.id   d444a8920a2967a786eaee659b35fe07
#
_cell.length_a   1.000
_cell.length_b   1.000
_cell.length_c   1.000
_cell.angle_alpha   90.00
_cell.angle_beta   90.00
_cell.angle_gamma   90.00
#
_symmetry.space_group_name_H-M   'P 1'
#
loop_
_entity.id
_entity.type
_entity.pdbx_description
1 polymer ?
#
loop_
_entity_poly.entity_id
_entity_poly.type
_entity_poly.pdbx_seq_one_letter_code
_entity_poly.pdbx_strand_id
1 'polypeptide(L)'
;MANTSKDRDCALPLAGIAGIEEEGGKTNAGSGQSSGEEQPSENKKNENAQHNETDFQKGTKNYLPGEAGVKVKNKSETMGLAVFNGDKYIGKLGSSDAYMYNILMCEIKNIKATFYDSKSPDIPITMSLEEKRKPVFIIDRNKKHAKIKLMLEAEVVSVPKKHKNELSDTMASKMISDSAEAFLEKVYGEMGSDLLGIRGKLKGDFATNKSFNDYIKGFSPKEWTFDVDTELIIKRTGMTYYY
;
A
#
# COMPACT_ATOMS: atom_id res chain seq x y z
N MET A 1 4.77 18.94 8.67
CA MET A 1 5.33 19.69 7.52
C MET A 1 5.85 18.67 6.53
N ALA A 2 5.25 18.58 5.34
CA ALA A 2 5.71 17.68 4.30
C ALA A 2 7.11 18.10 3.86
N ASN A 3 8.10 17.27 4.08
CA ASN A 3 9.45 17.51 3.63
C ASN A 3 9.47 17.22 2.12
N THR A 4 9.16 18.24 1.32
CA THR A 4 9.32 18.18 -0.14
C THR A 4 10.79 18.18 -0.46
N SER A 5 11.45 17.04 -0.26
CA SER A 5 12.83 16.91 -0.68
C SER A 5 12.85 16.88 -2.21
N LYS A 6 13.69 17.71 -2.82
CA LYS A 6 13.92 17.71 -4.28
C LYS A 6 14.41 16.34 -4.80
N ASP A 7 14.66 15.41 -3.90
CA ASP A 7 15.31 14.14 -4.17
C ASP A 7 14.31 12.97 -4.35
N ARG A 8 13.04 13.18 -4.06
CA ARG A 8 11.96 12.17 -4.28
C ARG A 8 10.58 12.81 -4.35
N ASP A 9 9.61 12.07 -4.89
CA ASP A 9 8.21 12.41 -4.85
C ASP A 9 7.64 12.17 -3.44
N CYS A 10 6.48 12.74 -3.14
CA CYS A 10 5.87 12.70 -1.82
C CYS A 10 4.64 11.79 -1.80
N ALA A 11 4.48 11.03 -0.72
CA ALA A 11 3.26 10.31 -0.42
C ALA A 11 2.67 10.82 0.90
N LEU A 12 1.36 11.11 0.90
CA LEU A 12 0.61 11.55 2.07
C LEU A 12 -0.50 10.54 2.38
N PRO A 13 -0.79 10.24 3.66
CA PRO A 13 -1.90 9.38 4.02
C PRO A 13 -3.22 9.91 3.48
N LEU A 14 -4.04 9.02 2.92
CA LEU A 14 -5.42 9.31 2.55
C LEU A 14 -6.33 9.10 3.76
N ALA A 15 -7.20 10.07 4.04
CA ALA A 15 -8.22 9.97 5.06
C ALA A 15 -9.61 10.09 4.42
N GLY A 16 -10.52 9.18 4.79
CA GLY A 16 -11.93 9.24 4.49
C GLY A 16 -12.71 9.65 5.73
N ILE A 17 -13.76 10.45 5.55
CA ILE A 17 -14.73 10.79 6.60
C ILE A 17 -16.03 10.07 6.26
N ALA A 18 -16.43 9.11 7.10
CA ALA A 18 -17.70 8.42 6.95
C ALA A 18 -18.83 9.27 7.60
N GLY A 19 -19.90 9.52 6.85
CA GLY A 19 -21.14 10.06 7.41
C GLY A 19 -21.24 11.59 7.46
N ILE A 20 -20.80 12.30 6.43
CA ILE A 20 -21.45 13.56 6.08
C ILE A 20 -22.67 13.18 5.21
N GLU A 21 -23.80 12.90 5.84
CA GLU A 21 -25.06 13.02 5.13
C GLU A 21 -25.16 14.50 4.76
N GLU A 22 -25.14 14.81 3.45
CA GLU A 22 -25.59 16.10 2.97
C GLU A 22 -27.05 16.23 3.42
N GLU A 23 -27.31 16.96 4.49
CA GLU A 23 -28.63 17.51 4.74
C GLU A 23 -28.96 18.41 3.54
N GLY A 24 -29.56 17.77 2.54
CA GLY A 24 -30.13 18.47 1.41
C GLY A 24 -31.13 19.48 1.91
N GLY A 25 -30.75 20.74 1.85
CA GLY A 25 -31.60 21.87 2.28
C GLY A 25 -33.00 21.79 1.67
N LYS A 26 -33.95 21.37 2.49
CA LYS A 26 -35.39 21.72 2.31
C LYS A 26 -35.76 22.65 3.45
N THR A 27 -35.59 23.93 3.18
CA THR A 27 -36.35 24.96 3.88
C THR A 27 -37.83 24.71 3.62
N ASN A 28 -38.56 24.17 4.61
CA ASN A 28 -39.99 24.35 4.72
C ASN A 28 -40.33 24.63 6.19
N ALA A 29 -40.65 25.86 6.42
CA ALA A 29 -41.33 26.30 7.61
C ALA A 29 -42.70 25.60 7.71
N GLY A 30 -43.02 25.03 8.90
CA GLY A 30 -44.33 24.44 9.15
C GLY A 30 -44.36 23.68 10.45
N SER A 31 -44.92 24.34 11.43
CA SER A 31 -45.31 23.86 12.77
C SER A 31 -46.09 22.54 12.78
N GLY A 32 -45.85 21.68 13.79
CA GLY A 32 -46.80 20.62 14.11
C GLY A 32 -46.21 19.49 14.97
N GLN A 33 -46.59 19.46 16.24
CA GLN A 33 -46.48 18.40 17.20
C GLN A 33 -47.09 17.07 16.71
N SER A 34 -46.48 15.91 16.94
CA SER A 34 -47.01 14.82 17.78
C SER A 34 -46.24 13.48 17.61
N SER A 35 -45.88 12.95 18.71
CA SER A 35 -45.83 11.54 19.18
C SER A 35 -46.03 10.39 18.17
N GLY A 36 -45.16 9.38 18.26
CA GLY A 36 -45.60 7.99 18.13
C GLY A 36 -44.76 7.12 17.20
N GLU A 37 -44.17 6.10 17.79
CA GLU A 37 -43.95 4.75 17.29
C GLU A 37 -42.79 4.45 16.35
N GLU A 38 -41.89 3.69 16.94
CA GLU A 38 -40.81 2.93 16.27
C GLU A 38 -41.40 1.90 15.27
N GLN A 39 -40.95 1.95 14.04
CA GLN A 39 -40.95 0.79 13.18
C GLN A 39 -39.60 0.66 12.43
N PRO A 40 -39.05 -0.56 12.30
CA PRO A 40 -37.75 -0.78 11.67
C PRO A 40 -37.88 -0.66 10.15
N SER A 41 -37.25 0.34 9.57
CA SER A 41 -37.16 0.45 8.11
C SER A 41 -36.06 -0.41 7.56
N GLU A 42 -36.47 -1.30 6.67
CA GLU A 42 -35.66 -2.19 5.87
C GLU A 42 -34.54 -1.46 5.13
N ASN A 43 -33.33 -1.98 5.28
CA ASN A 43 -32.14 -1.59 4.55
C ASN A 43 -32.37 -1.77 3.04
N LYS A 44 -32.51 -0.70 2.31
CA LYS A 44 -32.24 -0.70 0.86
C LYS A 44 -30.75 -0.88 0.65
N LYS A 45 -30.36 -2.04 0.15
CA LYS A 45 -29.04 -2.34 -0.39
C LYS A 45 -28.72 -1.31 -1.48
N ASN A 46 -27.75 -0.44 -1.23
CA ASN A 46 -27.08 0.28 -2.29
C ASN A 46 -26.15 -0.70 -3.02
N GLU A 47 -26.69 -1.36 -4.03
CA GLU A 47 -25.94 -2.08 -5.05
C GLU A 47 -25.41 -1.05 -6.05
N ASN A 48 -24.26 -0.46 -5.80
CA ASN A 48 -23.45 0.23 -6.80
C ASN A 48 -22.04 0.55 -6.24
N ALA A 49 -21.40 -0.45 -5.61
CA ALA A 49 -19.96 -0.47 -5.58
C ALA A 49 -19.52 -1.34 -6.77
N GLN A 50 -19.26 -0.73 -7.91
CA GLN A 50 -18.49 -1.39 -8.97
C GLN A 50 -17.09 -1.63 -8.40
N HIS A 51 -16.89 -2.83 -7.83
CA HIS A 51 -15.57 -3.36 -7.60
C HIS A 51 -14.89 -3.46 -8.96
N ASN A 52 -13.90 -2.66 -9.20
CA ASN A 52 -12.99 -2.85 -10.31
C ASN A 52 -12.25 -4.16 -10.06
N GLU A 53 -12.69 -5.24 -10.72
CA GLU A 53 -12.11 -6.58 -10.68
C GLU A 53 -10.65 -6.62 -11.18
N THR A 54 -10.14 -5.52 -11.71
CA THR A 54 -8.79 -5.43 -12.30
C THR A 54 -7.65 -5.42 -11.28
N ASP A 55 -7.91 -5.11 -10.00
CA ASP A 55 -6.88 -5.12 -8.95
C ASP A 55 -6.57 -6.51 -8.37
N PHE A 56 -7.24 -7.55 -8.87
CA PHE A 56 -7.09 -8.93 -8.40
C PHE A 56 -5.89 -9.68 -9.01
N GLN A 57 -5.18 -9.10 -9.96
CA GLN A 57 -4.20 -9.84 -10.77
C GLN A 57 -2.95 -10.32 -10.02
N LYS A 58 -2.70 -9.88 -8.78
CA LYS A 58 -1.60 -10.39 -7.93
C LYS A 58 -2.02 -10.62 -6.47
N GLY A 59 -3.26 -10.97 -6.22
CA GLY A 59 -3.69 -11.55 -4.93
C GLY A 59 -3.77 -10.61 -3.73
N THR A 60 -3.64 -9.30 -3.88
CA THR A 60 -3.78 -8.36 -2.77
C THR A 60 -5.04 -7.54 -2.89
N LYS A 61 -5.93 -7.62 -1.87
CA LYS A 61 -7.08 -6.72 -1.79
C LYS A 61 -6.59 -5.32 -1.44
N ASN A 62 -6.76 -4.39 -2.35
CA ASN A 62 -6.28 -3.02 -2.24
C ASN A 62 -7.46 -2.08 -2.02
N TYR A 63 -7.67 -1.63 -0.79
CA TYR A 63 -8.80 -0.79 -0.41
C TYR A 63 -8.41 0.67 -0.29
N LEU A 64 -9.33 1.54 -0.68
CA LEU A 64 -9.31 2.96 -0.36
C LEU A 64 -10.19 3.26 0.85
N PRO A 65 -10.07 4.45 1.47
CA PRO A 65 -10.95 4.84 2.57
C PRO A 65 -12.41 4.71 2.21
N GLY A 66 -13.18 3.99 3.05
CA GLY A 66 -14.61 3.72 2.83
C GLY A 66 -14.91 2.44 2.03
N GLU A 67 -13.94 1.77 1.43
CA GLU A 67 -14.14 0.56 0.61
C GLU A 67 -14.01 -0.75 1.41
N ALA A 68 -13.40 -0.72 2.59
CA ALA A 68 -13.03 -1.93 3.33
C ALA A 68 -14.19 -2.71 3.95
N GLY A 69 -15.44 -2.34 3.73
CA GLY A 69 -16.63 -3.08 4.20
C GLY A 69 -16.76 -3.24 5.73
N VAL A 70 -15.84 -2.67 6.50
CA VAL A 70 -15.83 -2.72 7.97
C VAL A 70 -16.56 -1.48 8.48
N LYS A 71 -17.66 -1.68 9.22
CA LYS A 71 -18.31 -0.57 9.93
C LYS A 71 -17.41 -0.07 11.04
N VAL A 72 -16.68 1.00 10.80
CA VAL A 72 -15.80 1.63 11.79
C VAL A 72 -16.67 2.49 12.72
N LYS A 73 -16.49 2.35 14.02
CA LYS A 73 -17.17 3.21 15.01
C LYS A 73 -16.73 4.68 14.92
N ASN A 74 -15.59 4.93 14.33
CA ASN A 74 -15.02 6.26 14.17
C ASN A 74 -15.48 6.89 12.84
N LYS A 75 -15.77 8.18 12.87
CA LYS A 75 -16.21 8.95 11.70
C LYS A 75 -15.08 9.20 10.67
N SER A 76 -13.86 8.79 10.95
CA SER A 76 -12.71 8.95 10.07
C SER A 76 -11.93 7.65 9.92
N GLU A 77 -11.51 7.36 8.71
CA GLU A 77 -10.67 6.22 8.34
C GLU A 77 -9.45 6.75 7.59
N THR A 78 -8.26 6.26 7.98
CA THR A 78 -7.03 6.58 7.24
C THR A 78 -6.53 5.31 6.57
N MET A 79 -6.52 5.29 5.23
CA MET A 79 -6.14 4.11 4.45
C MET A 79 -5.58 4.54 3.10
N GLY A 80 -4.43 3.95 2.72
CA GLY A 80 -3.80 4.28 1.45
C GLY A 80 -3.01 5.59 1.45
N LEU A 81 -2.54 5.98 0.28
CA LEU A 81 -1.65 7.13 0.09
C LEU A 81 -2.07 7.96 -1.12
N ALA A 82 -1.98 9.27 -1.01
CA ALA A 82 -2.01 10.20 -2.14
C ALA A 82 -0.57 10.51 -2.58
N VAL A 83 -0.30 10.39 -3.86
CA VAL A 83 1.04 10.55 -4.45
C VAL A 83 1.13 11.92 -5.14
N PHE A 84 2.22 12.63 -4.86
CA PHE A 84 2.49 13.96 -5.42
C PHE A 84 3.90 14.02 -6.01
N ASN A 85 4.03 14.68 -7.15
CA ASN A 85 5.30 15.13 -7.71
C ASN A 85 5.40 16.65 -7.51
N GLY A 86 6.19 17.06 -6.54
CA GLY A 86 6.18 18.44 -6.06
C GLY A 86 4.83 18.81 -5.46
N ASP A 87 4.13 19.76 -6.05
CA ASP A 87 2.79 20.23 -5.69
C ASP A 87 1.66 19.56 -6.50
N LYS A 88 2.02 18.77 -7.54
CA LYS A 88 1.06 18.15 -8.42
C LYS A 88 0.64 16.78 -7.92
N TYR A 89 -0.66 16.60 -7.69
CA TYR A 89 -1.25 15.29 -7.43
C TYR A 89 -1.14 14.38 -8.67
N ILE A 90 -0.62 13.16 -8.47
CA ILE A 90 -0.41 12.18 -9.54
C ILE A 90 -1.48 11.08 -9.48
N GLY A 91 -1.81 10.62 -8.27
CA GLY A 91 -2.74 9.52 -8.10
C GLY A 91 -2.81 9.02 -6.67
N LYS A 92 -3.56 7.94 -6.47
CA LYS A 92 -3.80 7.31 -5.18
C LYS A 92 -3.33 5.86 -5.18
N LEU A 93 -2.87 5.42 -4.04
CA LEU A 93 -2.45 4.06 -3.73
C LEU A 93 -3.35 3.53 -2.61
N GLY A 94 -3.79 2.29 -2.71
CA GLY A 94 -4.64 1.70 -1.70
C GLY A 94 -3.87 1.16 -0.49
N SER A 95 -4.56 0.41 0.36
CA SER A 95 -4.00 -0.10 1.63
C SER A 95 -2.82 -1.04 1.43
N SER A 96 -2.89 -1.96 0.48
CA SER A 96 -1.79 -2.90 0.21
C SER A 96 -0.56 -2.19 -0.33
N ASP A 97 -0.74 -1.21 -1.20
CA ASP A 97 0.33 -0.38 -1.72
C ASP A 97 0.99 0.43 -0.60
N ALA A 98 0.20 0.94 0.36
CA ALA A 98 0.72 1.66 1.51
C ALA A 98 1.57 0.75 2.41
N TYR A 99 1.20 -0.52 2.59
CA TYR A 99 2.05 -1.49 3.29
C TYR A 99 3.36 -1.72 2.56
N MET A 100 3.33 -1.91 1.24
CA MET A 100 4.54 -2.08 0.45
C MET A 100 5.44 -0.85 0.49
N TYR A 101 4.87 0.35 0.40
CA TYR A 101 5.61 1.59 0.57
C TYR A 101 6.33 1.65 1.93
N ASN A 102 5.62 1.28 3.01
CA ASN A 102 6.22 1.27 4.34
C ASN A 102 7.33 0.23 4.48
N ILE A 103 7.14 -0.98 3.92
CA ILE A 103 8.17 -2.04 3.92
C ILE A 103 9.44 -1.58 3.18
N LEU A 104 9.28 -0.87 2.06
CA LEU A 104 10.39 -0.43 1.23
C LEU A 104 11.10 0.84 1.74
N MET A 105 10.41 1.69 2.50
CA MET A 105 10.89 3.04 2.84
C MET A 105 11.04 3.33 4.32
N CYS A 106 10.27 2.67 5.16
CA CYS A 106 10.15 3.02 6.57
C CYS A 106 10.73 1.92 7.46
N GLU A 107 11.07 2.30 8.68
CA GLU A 107 11.39 1.35 9.74
C GLU A 107 10.09 0.70 10.22
N ILE A 108 9.87 -0.56 9.85
CA ILE A 108 8.72 -1.33 10.30
C ILE A 108 9.04 -2.10 11.57
N LYS A 109 8.27 -1.84 12.62
CA LYS A 109 8.41 -2.53 13.92
C LYS A 109 7.37 -3.62 14.14
N ASN A 110 6.20 -3.52 13.52
CA ASN A 110 5.12 -4.50 13.65
C ASN A 110 3.99 -4.12 12.67
N ILE A 111 4.16 -4.45 11.40
CA ILE A 111 3.09 -4.25 10.41
C ILE A 111 2.40 -5.58 10.16
N LYS A 112 1.06 -5.61 10.36
CA LYS A 112 0.22 -6.73 9.98
C LYS A 112 -0.25 -6.53 8.55
N ALA A 113 0.16 -7.43 7.68
CA ALA A 113 -0.24 -7.42 6.27
C ALA A 113 -0.73 -8.79 5.84
N THR A 114 -1.70 -8.82 4.92
CA THR A 114 -2.21 -10.03 4.32
C THR A 114 -1.64 -10.16 2.92
N PHE A 115 -1.02 -11.29 2.66
CA PHE A 115 -0.44 -11.65 1.36
C PHE A 115 -1.20 -12.82 0.75
N TYR A 116 -1.11 -12.92 -0.55
CA TYR A 116 -1.72 -14.01 -1.31
C TYR A 116 -0.64 -14.67 -2.17
N ASP A 117 -0.67 -15.99 -2.26
CA ASP A 117 0.23 -16.70 -3.15
C ASP A 117 -0.19 -16.47 -4.61
N SER A 118 0.77 -16.14 -5.48
CA SER A 118 0.53 -15.94 -6.91
C SER A 118 -0.07 -17.19 -7.60
N LYS A 119 0.21 -18.39 -7.06
CA LYS A 119 -0.33 -19.66 -7.54
C LYS A 119 -1.71 -20.00 -6.95
N SER A 120 -2.07 -19.38 -5.84
CA SER A 120 -3.29 -19.64 -5.09
C SER A 120 -3.84 -18.32 -4.52
N PRO A 121 -4.38 -17.44 -5.39
CA PRO A 121 -4.79 -16.10 -5.00
C PRO A 121 -5.96 -16.06 -4.00
N ASP A 122 -6.65 -17.18 -3.81
CA ASP A 122 -7.76 -17.29 -2.85
C ASP A 122 -7.30 -17.62 -1.43
N ILE A 123 -5.99 -17.79 -1.21
CA ILE A 123 -5.44 -18.19 0.09
C ILE A 123 -4.78 -16.99 0.76
N PRO A 124 -5.49 -16.31 1.69
CA PRO A 124 -4.92 -15.21 2.45
C PRO A 124 -3.99 -15.73 3.56
N ILE A 125 -2.77 -15.21 3.61
CA ILE A 125 -1.82 -15.46 4.68
C ILE A 125 -1.53 -14.12 5.35
N THR A 126 -1.92 -13.99 6.62
CA THR A 126 -1.67 -12.78 7.38
C THR A 126 -0.42 -12.95 8.24
N MET A 127 0.52 -12.05 8.05
CA MET A 127 1.78 -12.01 8.79
C MET A 127 1.96 -10.68 9.49
N SER A 128 2.55 -10.72 10.67
CA SER A 128 3.10 -9.55 11.34
C SER A 128 4.58 -9.46 10.97
N LEU A 129 4.97 -8.38 10.29
CA LEU A 129 6.31 -8.18 9.76
C LEU A 129 7.09 -7.18 10.61
N GLU A 130 8.36 -7.48 10.81
CA GLU A 130 9.33 -6.62 11.45
C GLU A 130 10.57 -6.51 10.57
N GLU A 131 11.13 -5.30 10.46
CA GLU A 131 12.37 -5.07 9.74
C GLU A 131 13.56 -5.56 10.56
N LYS A 132 14.35 -6.48 10.01
CA LYS A 132 15.60 -6.93 10.60
C LYS A 132 16.74 -5.98 10.26
N ARG A 133 16.76 -5.48 9.04
CA ARG A 133 17.73 -4.49 8.54
C ARG A 133 17.04 -3.59 7.52
N LYS A 134 17.50 -2.33 7.45
CA LYS A 134 17.03 -1.38 6.45
C LYS A 134 17.19 -1.92 5.03
N PRO A 135 16.23 -1.65 4.14
CA PRO A 135 16.31 -2.05 2.75
C PRO A 135 17.60 -1.56 2.09
N VAL A 136 18.28 -2.45 1.36
CA VAL A 136 19.51 -2.14 0.64
C VAL A 136 19.21 -1.99 -0.84
N PHE A 137 19.54 -0.82 -1.39
CA PHE A 137 19.34 -0.49 -2.80
C PHE A 137 20.67 -0.63 -3.54
N ILE A 138 20.71 -1.50 -4.54
CA ILE A 138 21.84 -1.69 -5.45
C ILE A 138 21.39 -1.14 -6.79
N ILE A 139 21.93 0.01 -7.20
CA ILE A 139 21.43 0.79 -8.34
C ILE A 139 22.45 0.72 -9.46
N ASP A 140 22.01 0.30 -10.65
CA ASP A 140 22.77 0.39 -11.90
C ASP A 140 22.19 1.50 -12.77
N ARG A 141 22.83 2.66 -12.71
CA ARG A 141 22.42 3.85 -13.46
C ARG A 141 22.40 3.62 -14.98
N ASN A 142 23.36 2.84 -15.50
CA ASN A 142 23.49 2.65 -16.94
C ASN A 142 22.38 1.76 -17.50
N LYS A 143 21.96 0.77 -16.72
CA LYS A 143 20.84 -0.11 -17.06
C LYS A 143 19.49 0.42 -16.64
N LYS A 144 19.45 1.53 -15.88
CA LYS A 144 18.25 2.07 -15.24
C LYS A 144 17.53 0.98 -14.44
N HIS A 145 18.29 0.25 -13.64
CA HIS A 145 17.84 -0.91 -12.90
C HIS A 145 18.23 -0.78 -11.43
N ALA A 146 17.33 -1.17 -10.52
CA ALA A 146 17.62 -1.21 -9.10
C ALA A 146 17.21 -2.56 -8.51
N LYS A 147 18.18 -3.23 -7.85
CA LYS A 147 17.90 -4.40 -7.04
C LYS A 147 17.72 -3.96 -5.59
N ILE A 148 16.61 -4.35 -4.98
CA ILE A 148 16.26 -4.03 -3.59
C ILE A 148 16.36 -5.32 -2.77
N LYS A 149 17.18 -5.30 -1.70
CA LYS A 149 17.26 -6.41 -0.77
C LYS A 149 16.52 -6.06 0.50
N LEU A 150 15.56 -6.91 0.86
CA LEU A 150 14.78 -6.82 2.09
C LEU A 150 15.19 -7.93 3.04
N MET A 151 15.38 -7.61 4.32
CA MET A 151 15.63 -8.58 5.38
C MET A 151 14.58 -8.40 6.47
N LEU A 152 13.65 -9.33 6.54
CA LEU A 152 12.47 -9.25 7.38
C LEU A 152 12.38 -10.43 8.33
N GLU A 153 11.67 -10.22 9.42
CA GLU A 153 11.23 -11.25 10.34
C GLU A 153 9.72 -11.24 10.38
N ALA A 154 9.11 -12.43 10.47
CA ALA A 154 7.68 -12.57 10.45
C ALA A 154 7.17 -13.43 11.59
N GLU A 155 5.98 -13.08 12.06
CA GLU A 155 5.13 -13.93 12.87
C GLU A 155 3.85 -14.23 12.08
N VAL A 156 3.50 -15.50 11.89
CA VAL A 156 2.29 -15.89 11.19
C VAL A 156 1.10 -15.67 12.12
N VAL A 157 0.20 -14.79 11.75
CA VAL A 157 -1.02 -14.47 12.51
C VAL A 157 -2.17 -15.37 12.11
N SER A 158 -2.35 -15.58 10.80
CA SER A 158 -3.44 -16.41 10.27
C SER A 158 -3.02 -17.09 8.98
N VAL A 159 -3.38 -18.37 8.85
CA VAL A 159 -3.20 -19.17 7.63
C VAL A 159 -4.30 -20.23 7.56
N PRO A 160 -4.85 -20.54 6.36
CA PRO A 160 -5.83 -21.61 6.21
C PRO A 160 -5.25 -22.97 6.58
N LYS A 161 -6.03 -23.79 7.30
CA LYS A 161 -5.59 -25.10 7.82
C LYS A 161 -4.93 -26.01 6.78
N LYS A 162 -5.46 -25.99 5.55
CA LYS A 162 -4.96 -26.81 4.44
C LYS A 162 -3.53 -26.48 4.03
N HIS A 163 -3.09 -25.22 4.28
CA HIS A 163 -1.81 -24.70 3.78
C HIS A 163 -0.79 -24.45 4.89
N LYS A 164 -1.10 -24.87 6.12
CA LYS A 164 -0.19 -24.70 7.27
C LYS A 164 1.20 -25.29 7.02
N ASN A 165 1.24 -26.49 6.44
CA ASN A 165 2.49 -27.22 6.22
C ASN A 165 3.22 -26.81 4.94
N GLU A 166 2.58 -26.01 4.09
CA GLU A 166 3.13 -25.51 2.83
C GLU A 166 3.85 -24.17 3.01
N LEU A 167 3.48 -23.40 4.05
CA LEU A 167 4.09 -22.13 4.33
C LEU A 167 5.54 -22.30 4.81
N SER A 168 6.46 -21.89 3.96
CA SER A 168 7.90 -21.87 4.24
C SER A 168 8.44 -20.44 4.15
N ASP A 169 9.60 -20.21 4.74
CA ASP A 169 10.32 -18.92 4.63
C ASP A 169 10.51 -18.53 3.16
N THR A 170 10.84 -19.50 2.29
CA THR A 170 11.03 -19.28 0.86
C THR A 170 9.74 -18.85 0.15
N MET A 171 8.61 -19.51 0.47
CA MET A 171 7.31 -19.15 -0.10
C MET A 171 6.89 -17.75 0.35
N ALA A 172 7.00 -17.47 1.65
CA ALA A 172 6.65 -16.17 2.20
C ALA A 172 7.57 -15.05 1.66
N SER A 173 8.87 -15.30 1.55
CA SER A 173 9.83 -14.38 0.91
C SER A 173 9.41 -14.04 -0.51
N LYS A 174 9.07 -15.06 -1.29
CA LYS A 174 8.63 -14.88 -2.68
C LYS A 174 7.34 -14.06 -2.77
N MET A 175 6.34 -14.32 -1.92
CA MET A 175 5.09 -13.56 -1.90
C MET A 175 5.32 -12.07 -1.64
N ILE A 176 6.25 -11.74 -0.75
CA ILE A 176 6.61 -10.35 -0.45
C ILE A 176 7.35 -9.73 -1.64
N SER A 177 8.32 -10.44 -2.23
CA SER A 177 9.05 -9.96 -3.41
C SER A 177 8.11 -9.68 -4.58
N ASP A 178 7.23 -10.63 -4.93
CA ASP A 178 6.26 -10.49 -6.02
C ASP A 178 5.31 -9.28 -5.78
N SER A 179 4.88 -9.08 -4.51
CA SER A 179 4.03 -7.96 -4.14
C SER A 179 4.75 -6.62 -4.23
N ALA A 180 6.03 -6.59 -3.82
CA ALA A 180 6.87 -5.39 -3.89
C ALA A 180 7.18 -5.01 -5.34
N GLU A 181 7.49 -5.98 -6.20
CA GLU A 181 7.72 -5.75 -7.63
C GLU A 181 6.45 -5.21 -8.32
N ALA A 182 5.28 -5.77 -8.00
CA ALA A 182 4.01 -5.27 -8.51
C ALA A 182 3.72 -3.83 -8.08
N PHE A 183 4.02 -3.49 -6.82
CA PHE A 183 3.91 -2.12 -6.32
C PHE A 183 4.86 -1.18 -7.08
N LEU A 184 6.11 -1.59 -7.30
CA LEU A 184 7.10 -0.79 -8.02
C LEU A 184 6.73 -0.57 -9.48
N GLU A 185 6.21 -1.60 -10.16
CA GLU A 185 5.69 -1.47 -11.52
C GLU A 185 4.55 -0.45 -11.60
N LYS A 186 3.62 -0.49 -10.65
CA LYS A 186 2.53 0.50 -10.54
C LYS A 186 3.06 1.92 -10.33
N VAL A 187 3.97 2.11 -9.36
CA VAL A 187 4.47 3.44 -8.99
C VAL A 187 5.37 4.03 -10.06
N TYR A 188 6.35 3.28 -10.53
CA TYR A 188 7.33 3.76 -11.50
C TYR A 188 6.82 3.66 -12.94
N GLY A 189 6.26 2.49 -13.32
CA GLY A 189 5.80 2.21 -14.68
C GLY A 189 4.52 2.97 -15.03
N GLU A 190 3.47 2.82 -14.23
CA GLU A 190 2.17 3.42 -14.54
C GLU A 190 2.10 4.89 -14.11
N MET A 191 2.36 5.18 -12.83
CA MET A 191 2.22 6.52 -12.28
C MET A 191 3.39 7.44 -12.66
N GLY A 192 4.57 6.88 -12.95
CA GLY A 192 5.78 7.65 -13.28
C GLY A 192 6.29 8.46 -12.10
N SER A 193 6.19 7.91 -10.88
CA SER A 193 6.57 8.57 -9.65
C SER A 193 7.83 7.95 -9.04
N ASP A 194 8.75 8.80 -8.57
CA ASP A 194 9.96 8.39 -7.84
C ASP A 194 9.75 8.40 -6.33
N LEU A 195 8.77 7.62 -5.85
CA LEU A 195 8.45 7.56 -4.42
C LEU A 195 9.59 7.02 -3.55
N LEU A 196 10.41 6.10 -4.08
CA LEU A 196 11.53 5.54 -3.31
C LEU A 196 12.77 6.44 -3.32
N GLY A 197 12.75 7.51 -4.12
CA GLY A 197 13.87 8.45 -4.22
C GLY A 197 15.10 7.86 -4.88
N ILE A 198 14.93 7.05 -5.92
CA ILE A 198 16.05 6.52 -6.73
C ILE A 198 16.90 7.67 -7.25
N ARG A 199 16.25 8.74 -7.71
CA ARG A 199 16.92 9.97 -8.15
C ARG A 199 17.88 10.52 -7.10
N GLY A 200 17.44 10.63 -5.85
CA GLY A 200 18.27 11.12 -4.75
C GLY A 200 19.41 10.17 -4.38
N LYS A 201 19.17 8.86 -4.45
CA LYS A 201 20.17 7.83 -4.15
C LYS A 201 21.33 7.82 -5.17
N LEU A 202 21.07 8.21 -6.40
CA LEU A 202 22.10 8.33 -7.45
C LEU A 202 23.10 9.48 -7.23
N LYS A 203 22.82 10.42 -6.32
CA LYS A 203 23.66 11.60 -6.15
C LYS A 203 25.14 11.26 -5.86
N GLY A 204 25.37 10.15 -5.14
CA GLY A 204 26.73 9.69 -4.83
C GLY A 204 27.55 9.21 -6.03
N ASP A 205 26.90 8.91 -7.15
CA ASP A 205 27.54 8.41 -8.38
C ASP A 205 28.12 9.53 -9.25
N PHE A 206 27.94 10.79 -8.85
CA PHE A 206 28.38 11.95 -9.62
C PHE A 206 29.46 12.73 -8.88
N ALA A 207 30.54 13.05 -9.61
CA ALA A 207 31.65 13.81 -9.06
C ALA A 207 31.29 15.27 -8.73
N THR A 208 30.26 15.84 -9.39
CA THR A 208 29.84 17.23 -9.18
C THR A 208 28.31 17.35 -9.15
N ASN A 209 27.83 18.35 -8.38
CA ASN A 209 26.39 18.67 -8.38
C ASN A 209 25.89 19.12 -9.76
N LYS A 210 26.76 19.70 -10.60
CA LYS A 210 26.38 20.10 -11.96
C LYS A 210 26.05 18.87 -12.81
N SER A 211 26.95 17.87 -12.84
CA SER A 211 26.73 16.64 -13.60
C SER A 211 25.50 15.87 -13.11
N PHE A 212 25.26 15.86 -11.81
CA PHE A 212 24.04 15.29 -11.24
C PHE A 212 22.79 16.04 -11.71
N ASN A 213 22.78 17.36 -11.60
CA ASN A 213 21.62 18.18 -12.01
C ASN A 213 21.33 18.06 -13.51
N ASP A 214 22.36 17.94 -14.35
CA ASP A 214 22.18 17.73 -15.78
C ASP A 214 21.59 16.35 -16.08
N TYR A 215 22.00 15.33 -15.37
CA TYR A 215 21.42 13.99 -15.47
C TYR A 215 19.93 13.98 -15.02
N ILE A 216 19.61 14.64 -13.91
CA ILE A 216 18.25 14.67 -13.35
C ILE A 216 17.23 15.35 -14.27
N LYS A 217 17.64 16.29 -15.12
CA LYS A 217 16.75 16.91 -16.12
C LYS A 217 16.15 15.90 -17.10
N GLY A 218 16.89 14.81 -17.35
CA GLY A 218 16.45 13.72 -18.23
C GLY A 218 15.96 12.47 -17.46
N PHE A 219 15.85 12.54 -16.14
CA PHE A 219 15.41 11.40 -15.34
C PHE A 219 13.93 11.11 -15.56
N SER A 220 13.61 9.89 -16.00
CA SER A 220 12.25 9.39 -16.14
C SER A 220 12.06 8.17 -15.26
N PRO A 221 11.17 8.21 -14.26
CA PRO A 221 10.87 7.04 -13.44
C PRO A 221 10.42 5.83 -14.25
N LYS A 222 9.64 6.04 -15.32
CA LYS A 222 9.08 4.97 -16.17
C LYS A 222 10.12 4.09 -16.89
N GLU A 223 11.36 4.55 -16.96
CA GLU A 223 12.43 3.79 -17.60
C GLU A 223 13.18 2.86 -16.64
N TRP A 224 12.81 2.91 -15.35
CA TRP A 224 13.46 2.12 -14.32
C TRP A 224 12.78 0.78 -14.13
N THR A 225 13.60 -0.25 -13.99
CA THR A 225 13.18 -1.62 -13.67
C THR A 225 13.70 -2.02 -12.30
N PHE A 226 12.99 -2.95 -11.67
CA PHE A 226 13.28 -3.33 -10.30
C PHE A 226 13.25 -4.85 -10.13
N ASP A 227 14.21 -5.36 -9.36
CA ASP A 227 14.17 -6.71 -8.78
C ASP A 227 14.13 -6.59 -7.26
N VAL A 228 13.26 -7.35 -6.62
CA VAL A 228 13.18 -7.40 -5.16
C VAL A 228 13.57 -8.78 -4.66
N ASP A 229 14.57 -8.82 -3.79
CA ASP A 229 15.11 -10.03 -3.18
C ASP A 229 14.82 -9.97 -1.67
N THR A 230 13.85 -10.76 -1.22
CA THR A 230 13.41 -10.78 0.17
C THR A 230 13.96 -12.01 0.88
N GLU A 231 14.66 -11.80 1.98
CA GLU A 231 15.01 -12.81 2.97
C GLU A 231 14.07 -12.64 4.17
N LEU A 232 13.18 -13.59 4.35
CA LEU A 232 12.22 -13.61 5.46
C LEU A 232 12.52 -14.78 6.39
N ILE A 233 12.50 -14.53 7.68
CA ILE A 233 12.62 -15.57 8.73
C ILE A 233 11.32 -15.58 9.53
N ILE A 234 10.62 -16.71 9.51
CA ILE A 234 9.42 -16.91 10.34
C ILE A 234 9.87 -17.33 11.74
N LYS A 235 9.81 -16.40 12.71
CA LYS A 235 10.27 -16.62 14.08
C LYS A 235 9.32 -17.44 14.95
N ARG A 236 8.02 -17.27 14.77
CA ARG A 236 6.97 -17.91 15.57
C ARG A 236 5.74 -18.13 14.71
N THR A 237 5.15 -19.30 14.88
CA THR A 237 3.72 -19.47 14.67
C THR A 237 3.06 -19.11 16.00
N GLY A 238 2.68 -17.86 16.21
CA GLY A 238 2.02 -17.41 17.43
C GLY A 238 0.68 -18.10 17.66
N MET A 239 -0.32 -17.43 18.22
CA MET A 239 -1.70 -17.95 18.17
C MET A 239 -2.20 -17.87 16.73
N THR A 240 -1.81 -18.88 15.93
CA THR A 240 -2.19 -18.98 14.54
C THR A 240 -3.65 -19.40 14.47
N TYR A 241 -4.51 -18.51 14.00
CA TYR A 241 -5.90 -18.83 13.76
C TYR A 241 -6.00 -19.59 12.45
N TYR A 242 -6.52 -20.84 12.54
CA TYR A 242 -6.85 -21.65 11.37
C TYR A 242 -8.36 -21.54 11.14
N TYR A 243 -8.77 -21.24 9.94
CA TYR A 243 -10.17 -21.21 9.51
C TYR A 243 -10.40 -22.12 8.28
#